data_1db47a2fb55e6cf0c1a2d0a23aebe89f
#
_entry.id   1db47a2fb55e6cf0c1a2d0a23aebe89f
#
_cell.length_a   1.000
_cell.length_b   1.000
_cell.length_c   1.000
_cell.angle_alpha   90.00
_cell.angle_beta   90.00
_cell.angle_gamma   90.00
#
_symmetry.space_group_name_H-M   'P 1'
#
loop_
_entity.id
_entity.type
_entity.pdbx_description
1 polymer ?
#
loop_
_entity_poly.entity_id
_entity_poly.type
_entity_poly.pdbx_seq_one_letter_code
_entity_poly.pdbx_strand_id
1 'polypeptide(L)'
;SKNIKSLGNITNFTLLGIWLASIITLVVFTVKEINEHIYTESVTVKTELAVTSKDTLYVKMSDNVNNYRSSSSPLYRNGDDFKIIMTNDSIRKLYNTDVRLIFRSSKESLTTISVEKIANGSDFQTAKQRAKNIDYNYDFTNGNLELDPFLLTSFEDKFSNQRIKITIYIPEGAIVWTDE
;
A
#
# COMPACT_ATOMS: atom_id res chain seq x y z
N SER A 1 33.84 -10.12 -49.68
CA SER A 1 33.53 -11.05 -48.59
C SER A 1 34.35 -10.62 -47.36
N LYS A 2 33.66 -10.17 -46.28
CA LYS A 2 34.30 -9.86 -45.00
C LYS A 2 34.64 -11.16 -44.30
N ASN A 3 35.92 -11.49 -44.19
CA ASN A 3 36.41 -12.59 -43.37
C ASN A 3 36.20 -12.22 -41.88
N ILE A 4 35.16 -12.75 -41.28
CA ILE A 4 34.97 -12.71 -39.83
C ILE A 4 36.00 -13.68 -39.24
N LYS A 5 37.05 -13.17 -38.61
CA LYS A 5 38.01 -13.99 -37.86
C LYS A 5 37.23 -14.71 -36.72
N SER A 6 37.28 -16.03 -36.70
CA SER A 6 36.72 -16.79 -35.56
C SER A 6 37.49 -16.41 -34.29
N LEU A 7 36.75 -16.07 -33.25
CA LEU A 7 37.30 -15.86 -31.90
C LEU A 7 38.00 -17.16 -31.45
N GLY A 8 39.18 -17.04 -30.85
CA GLY A 8 39.92 -18.21 -30.34
C GLY A 8 39.10 -18.97 -29.31
N ASN A 9 39.32 -20.27 -29.15
CA ASN A 9 38.58 -21.16 -28.24
C ASN A 9 38.54 -20.61 -26.81
N ILE A 10 39.63 -20.01 -26.33
CA ILE A 10 39.71 -19.41 -25.00
C ILE A 10 38.71 -18.26 -24.83
N THR A 11 38.62 -17.38 -25.84
CA THR A 11 37.68 -16.24 -25.81
C THR A 11 36.22 -16.73 -25.81
N ASN A 12 35.91 -17.79 -26.58
CA ASN A 12 34.57 -18.37 -26.61
C ASN A 12 34.18 -19.00 -25.28
N PHE A 13 35.11 -19.73 -24.62
CA PHE A 13 34.85 -20.28 -23.27
C PHE A 13 34.70 -19.20 -22.24
N THR A 14 35.48 -18.14 -22.29
CA THR A 14 35.35 -16.99 -21.38
C THR A 14 34.01 -16.32 -21.53
N LEU A 15 33.55 -16.04 -22.76
CA LEU A 15 32.26 -15.45 -23.05
C LEU A 15 31.11 -16.36 -22.58
N LEU A 16 31.22 -17.67 -22.78
CA LEU A 16 30.25 -18.65 -22.29
C LEU A 16 30.19 -18.64 -20.78
N GLY A 17 31.31 -18.57 -20.08
CA GLY A 17 31.38 -18.48 -18.61
C GLY A 17 30.71 -17.22 -18.07
N ILE A 18 30.98 -16.07 -18.69
CA ILE A 18 30.34 -14.79 -18.33
C ILE A 18 28.83 -14.86 -18.57
N TRP A 19 28.40 -15.44 -19.67
CA TRP A 19 26.98 -15.58 -20.02
C TRP A 19 26.25 -16.48 -19.00
N LEU A 20 26.82 -17.64 -18.63
CA LEU A 20 26.26 -18.52 -17.62
C LEU A 20 26.20 -17.84 -16.23
N ALA A 21 27.27 -17.13 -15.84
CA ALA A 21 27.27 -16.37 -14.59
C ALA A 21 26.18 -15.30 -14.54
N SER A 22 25.94 -14.60 -15.67
CA SER A 22 24.87 -13.61 -15.80
C SER A 22 23.48 -14.23 -15.62
N ILE A 23 23.23 -15.41 -16.21
CA ILE A 23 21.95 -16.13 -16.04
C ILE A 23 21.75 -16.53 -14.57
N ILE A 24 22.77 -17.11 -13.94
CA ILE A 24 22.69 -17.52 -12.53
C ILE A 24 22.37 -16.30 -11.65
N THR A 25 23.05 -15.18 -11.87
CA THR A 25 22.82 -13.93 -11.13
C THR A 25 21.38 -13.43 -11.33
N LEU A 26 20.87 -13.45 -12.55
CA LEU A 26 19.50 -13.05 -12.86
C LEU A 26 18.48 -13.94 -12.14
N VAL A 27 18.68 -15.26 -12.17
CA VAL A 27 17.77 -16.20 -11.48
C VAL A 27 17.77 -15.96 -9.97
N VAL A 28 18.94 -15.80 -9.36
CA VAL A 28 19.05 -15.52 -7.90
C VAL A 28 18.35 -14.21 -7.55
N PHE A 29 18.51 -13.18 -8.38
CA PHE A 29 17.87 -11.89 -8.16
C PHE A 29 16.33 -12.00 -8.27
N THR A 30 15.84 -12.70 -9.29
CA THR A 30 14.40 -12.92 -9.50
C THR A 30 13.78 -13.71 -8.35
N VAL A 31 14.43 -14.76 -7.87
CA VAL A 31 13.93 -15.56 -6.75
C VAL A 31 13.87 -14.72 -5.46
N LYS A 32 14.86 -13.86 -5.21
CA LYS A 32 14.84 -12.97 -4.06
C LYS A 32 13.66 -11.99 -4.12
N GLU A 33 13.41 -11.39 -5.28
CA GLU A 33 12.32 -10.43 -5.45
C GLU A 33 10.94 -11.09 -5.27
N ILE A 34 10.75 -12.29 -5.82
CA ILE A 34 9.51 -13.06 -5.63
C ILE A 34 9.29 -13.36 -4.13
N ASN A 35 10.32 -13.79 -3.43
CA ASN A 35 10.22 -14.14 -2.00
C ASN A 35 9.80 -12.96 -1.11
N GLU A 36 10.10 -11.72 -1.49
CA GLU A 36 9.71 -10.50 -0.75
C GLU A 36 8.18 -10.29 -0.67
N HIS A 37 7.38 -11.01 -1.48
CA HIS A 37 5.94 -10.79 -1.63
C HIS A 37 5.08 -12.03 -1.37
N ILE A 38 5.65 -13.13 -0.87
CA ILE A 38 4.95 -14.42 -0.76
C ILE A 38 3.88 -14.40 0.32
N TYR A 39 4.15 -13.77 1.46
CA TYR A 39 3.25 -13.78 2.60
C TYR A 39 2.46 -12.48 2.67
N THR A 40 1.16 -12.59 2.92
CA THR A 40 0.27 -11.44 3.13
C THR A 40 -0.25 -11.49 4.55
N GLU A 41 -0.09 -10.41 5.28
CA GLU A 41 -0.60 -10.26 6.63
C GLU A 41 -1.37 -8.95 6.79
N SER A 42 -2.24 -8.92 7.80
CA SER A 42 -3.01 -7.73 8.13
C SER A 42 -3.01 -7.41 9.62
N VAL A 43 -3.24 -6.14 9.91
CA VAL A 43 -3.49 -5.63 11.26
C VAL A 43 -4.78 -4.84 11.23
N THR A 44 -5.74 -5.26 12.04
CA THR A 44 -7.06 -4.65 12.10
C THR A 44 -7.24 -3.87 13.40
N VAL A 45 -7.71 -2.64 13.27
CA VAL A 45 -8.16 -1.79 14.38
C VAL A 45 -9.65 -1.55 14.23
N LYS A 46 -10.40 -1.75 15.30
CA LYS A 46 -11.84 -1.48 15.35
C LYS A 46 -12.12 -0.38 16.35
N THR A 47 -12.98 0.55 15.96
CA THR A 47 -13.41 1.68 16.80
C THR A 47 -14.92 1.83 16.70
N GLU A 48 -15.58 1.97 17.82
CA GLU A 48 -17.01 2.31 17.87
C GLU A 48 -17.19 3.81 17.66
N LEU A 49 -18.15 4.14 16.80
CA LEU A 49 -18.56 5.52 16.55
C LEU A 49 -19.91 5.77 17.23
N ALA A 50 -20.09 6.94 17.79
CA ALA A 50 -21.33 7.32 18.47
C ALA A 50 -22.48 7.62 17.47
N VAL A 51 -22.83 6.62 16.64
CA VAL A 51 -23.91 6.66 15.63
C VAL A 51 -24.78 5.45 15.85
N THR A 52 -26.06 5.68 16.17
CA THR A 52 -27.07 4.65 16.43
C THR A 52 -27.99 4.43 15.23
N SER A 53 -28.93 3.49 15.34
CA SER A 53 -29.94 3.20 14.31
C SER A 53 -30.87 4.37 13.94
N LYS A 54 -30.89 5.45 14.73
CA LYS A 54 -31.73 6.64 14.48
C LYS A 54 -30.95 7.81 13.90
N ASP A 55 -29.63 7.68 13.79
CA ASP A 55 -28.74 8.75 13.37
C ASP A 55 -28.38 8.65 11.90
N THR A 56 -27.82 9.72 11.37
CA THR A 56 -27.23 9.78 10.03
C THR A 56 -25.72 9.85 10.16
N LEU A 57 -25.01 8.95 9.46
CA LEU A 57 -23.57 8.98 9.30
C LEU A 57 -23.24 9.66 7.97
N TYR A 58 -22.48 10.75 8.02
CA TYR A 58 -21.93 11.41 6.83
C TYR A 58 -20.50 10.93 6.63
N VAL A 59 -20.21 10.36 5.46
CA VAL A 59 -18.88 9.84 5.12
C VAL A 59 -18.35 10.60 3.92
N LYS A 60 -17.18 11.20 4.06
CA LYS A 60 -16.49 11.92 2.98
C LYS A 60 -15.01 11.56 2.92
N MET A 61 -14.40 11.74 1.74
CA MET A 61 -12.95 11.69 1.61
C MET A 61 -12.34 13.06 1.93
N SER A 62 -11.21 13.03 2.61
CA SER A 62 -10.46 14.23 3.00
C SER A 62 -9.79 14.89 1.79
N ASP A 63 -9.79 16.23 1.76
CA ASP A 63 -9.05 17.01 0.76
C ASP A 63 -7.54 17.13 1.06
N ASN A 64 -7.04 16.43 2.08
CA ASN A 64 -5.64 16.49 2.54
C ASN A 64 -4.59 16.09 1.51
N VAL A 65 -4.99 15.55 0.36
CA VAL A 65 -4.09 15.20 -0.77
C VAL A 65 -3.21 16.39 -1.20
N ASN A 66 -3.73 17.62 -1.06
CA ASN A 66 -3.01 18.82 -1.51
C ASN A 66 -1.75 19.14 -0.67
N ASN A 67 -1.72 18.75 0.59
CA ASN A 67 -0.58 18.99 1.49
C ASN A 67 0.65 18.15 1.11
N TYR A 68 0.47 17.05 0.43
CA TYR A 68 1.55 16.13 -0.01
C TYR A 68 1.91 16.26 -1.50
N ARG A 69 1.13 17.05 -2.27
CA ARG A 69 1.39 17.30 -3.71
C ARG A 69 2.55 18.25 -3.96
N SER A 70 2.91 19.09 -3.01
CA SER A 70 3.73 20.29 -3.25
C SER A 70 5.24 20.07 -3.15
N SER A 71 5.73 18.93 -2.66
CA SER A 71 7.16 18.80 -2.28
C SER A 71 7.98 17.78 -3.07
N SER A 72 7.45 17.11 -4.07
CA SER A 72 8.18 16.00 -4.69
C SER A 72 8.35 16.12 -6.19
N SER A 73 9.59 16.18 -6.64
CA SER A 73 9.95 15.69 -7.96
C SER A 73 9.58 14.21 -8.02
N PRO A 74 8.72 13.78 -8.97
CA PRO A 74 8.35 12.39 -9.09
C PRO A 74 9.57 11.58 -9.55
N LEU A 75 10.24 10.91 -8.63
CA LEU A 75 11.38 10.05 -8.97
C LEU A 75 10.93 8.75 -9.67
N TYR A 76 9.65 8.42 -9.61
CA TYR A 76 9.13 7.26 -10.33
C TYR A 76 7.63 7.45 -10.62
N ARG A 77 7.28 7.45 -11.90
CA ARG A 77 5.90 7.51 -12.38
C ARG A 77 5.55 6.16 -13.00
N ASN A 78 4.89 5.33 -12.24
CA ASN A 78 4.24 4.15 -12.77
C ASN A 78 2.78 4.15 -12.29
N GLY A 79 1.93 4.89 -13.00
CA GLY A 79 0.53 5.07 -12.63
C GLY A 79 0.32 6.20 -11.62
N ASP A 80 -0.91 6.73 -11.54
CA ASP A 80 -1.25 7.84 -10.65
C ASP A 80 -1.37 7.45 -9.17
N ASP A 81 -1.34 6.15 -8.87
CA ASP A 81 -1.70 5.60 -7.57
C ASP A 81 -0.55 5.50 -6.58
N PHE A 82 0.70 5.66 -7.05
CA PHE A 82 1.87 5.46 -6.21
C PHE A 82 2.96 6.52 -6.42
N LYS A 83 3.44 7.13 -5.32
CA LYS A 83 4.47 8.20 -5.36
C LYS A 83 5.43 8.09 -4.17
N ILE A 84 6.68 8.53 -4.38
CA ILE A 84 7.62 8.79 -3.29
C ILE A 84 7.46 10.26 -2.93
N ILE A 85 7.18 10.56 -1.67
CA ILE A 85 7.08 11.92 -1.15
C ILE A 85 8.14 12.19 -0.08
N MET A 86 8.49 13.45 0.11
CA MET A 86 9.27 13.90 1.26
C MET A 86 8.34 14.60 2.23
N THR A 87 8.37 14.19 3.49
CA THR A 87 7.67 14.89 4.57
C THR A 87 8.44 16.15 4.98
N ASN A 88 7.81 17.02 5.76
CA ASN A 88 8.43 18.25 6.30
C ASN A 88 9.73 17.98 7.09
N ASP A 89 9.85 16.79 7.69
CA ASP A 89 11.05 16.34 8.44
C ASP A 89 12.11 15.72 7.53
N SER A 90 12.02 15.92 6.21
CA SER A 90 12.93 15.35 5.20
C SER A 90 12.97 13.82 5.18
N ILE A 91 11.93 13.15 5.71
CA ILE A 91 11.78 11.70 5.69
C ILE A 91 11.09 11.28 4.39
N ARG A 92 11.67 10.32 3.68
CA ARG A 92 11.04 9.72 2.49
C ARG A 92 9.94 8.75 2.91
N LYS A 93 8.73 8.97 2.39
CA LYS A 93 7.59 8.05 2.55
C LYS A 93 7.07 7.63 1.17
N LEU A 94 6.47 6.46 1.14
CA LEU A 94 5.73 5.95 -0.01
C LEU A 94 4.27 6.35 0.18
N TYR A 95 3.71 7.03 -0.81
CA TYR A 95 2.31 7.43 -0.90
C TYR A 95 1.57 6.45 -1.81
N ASN A 96 0.42 5.95 -1.39
CA ASN A 96 -0.40 5.01 -2.14
C ASN A 96 -1.89 5.33 -1.92
N THR A 97 -2.73 5.16 -2.95
CA THR A 97 -4.18 5.41 -2.94
C THR A 97 -5.02 4.13 -2.91
N ASP A 98 -4.43 2.94 -2.69
CA ASP A 98 -5.21 1.70 -2.55
C ASP A 98 -5.96 1.66 -1.20
N VAL A 99 -7.01 2.48 -1.11
CA VAL A 99 -7.93 2.57 0.02
C VAL A 99 -9.30 2.10 -0.45
N ARG A 100 -9.83 1.04 0.17
CA ARG A 100 -11.14 0.47 -0.16
C ARG A 100 -12.13 0.67 0.96
N LEU A 101 -13.27 1.24 0.65
CA LEU A 101 -14.38 1.46 1.58
C LEU A 101 -15.51 0.45 1.32
N ILE A 102 -15.99 -0.21 2.37
CA ILE A 102 -17.08 -1.19 2.33
C ILE A 102 -18.08 -0.86 3.44
N PHE A 103 -19.35 -0.80 3.10
CA PHE A 103 -20.43 -0.70 4.08
C PHE A 103 -21.09 -2.08 4.31
N ARG A 104 -21.39 -2.39 5.56
CA ARG A 104 -22.10 -3.61 5.97
C ARG A 104 -23.15 -3.29 7.01
N SER A 105 -24.32 -3.90 6.89
CA SER A 105 -25.33 -3.87 7.96
C SER A 105 -24.87 -4.65 9.18
N SER A 106 -25.23 -4.17 10.36
CA SER A 106 -24.90 -4.77 11.66
C SER A 106 -26.13 -4.80 12.55
N LYS A 107 -26.20 -5.82 13.41
CA LYS A 107 -27.21 -5.92 14.48
C LYS A 107 -26.76 -5.23 15.77
N GLU A 108 -25.52 -4.74 15.80
CA GLU A 108 -24.99 -3.98 16.94
C GLU A 108 -25.71 -2.64 17.06
N SER A 109 -25.73 -2.07 18.28
CA SER A 109 -26.41 -0.81 18.55
C SER A 109 -25.66 0.42 18.06
N LEU A 110 -24.33 0.32 17.92
CA LEU A 110 -23.44 1.40 17.49
C LEU A 110 -22.75 1.04 16.16
N THR A 111 -22.49 2.08 15.38
CA THR A 111 -21.65 1.97 14.19
C THR A 111 -20.22 1.61 14.58
N THR A 112 -19.62 0.67 13.87
CA THR A 112 -18.22 0.29 14.09
C THR A 112 -17.42 0.48 12.79
N ILE A 113 -16.34 1.23 12.86
CA ILE A 113 -15.34 1.30 11.79
C ILE A 113 -14.24 0.27 12.06
N SER A 114 -13.93 -0.54 11.05
CA SER A 114 -12.86 -1.52 11.06
C SER A 114 -11.84 -1.16 9.98
N VAL A 115 -10.66 -0.73 10.39
CA VAL A 115 -9.55 -0.40 9.49
C VAL A 115 -8.57 -1.56 9.47
N GLU A 116 -8.49 -2.23 8.35
CA GLU A 116 -7.58 -3.35 8.08
C GLU A 116 -6.41 -2.85 7.23
N LYS A 117 -5.22 -2.81 7.82
CA LYS A 117 -3.95 -2.47 7.18
C LYS A 117 -3.30 -3.74 6.67
N ILE A 118 -3.04 -3.85 5.37
CA ILE A 118 -2.58 -5.09 4.72
C ILE A 118 -1.25 -4.83 4.02
N ALA A 119 -0.30 -5.76 4.16
CA ALA A 119 0.97 -5.70 3.45
C ALA A 119 1.51 -7.10 3.15
N ASN A 120 2.41 -7.19 2.17
CA ASN A 120 3.15 -8.39 1.84
C ASN A 120 4.56 -8.36 2.46
N GLY A 121 5.17 -9.55 2.62
CA GLY A 121 6.52 -9.69 3.12
C GLY A 121 7.15 -11.03 2.72
N SER A 122 8.45 -11.17 3.01
CA SER A 122 9.20 -12.41 2.82
C SER A 122 8.80 -13.52 3.79
N ASP A 123 8.20 -13.14 4.91
CA ASP A 123 7.69 -14.01 5.97
C ASP A 123 6.53 -13.32 6.70
N PHE A 124 5.82 -14.06 7.56
CA PHE A 124 4.69 -13.56 8.33
C PHE A 124 5.03 -12.37 9.23
N GLN A 125 6.21 -12.39 9.86
CA GLN A 125 6.61 -11.30 10.77
C GLN A 125 6.89 -10.02 10.00
N THR A 126 7.62 -10.13 8.89
CA THR A 126 7.91 -9.01 7.99
C THR A 126 6.63 -8.42 7.41
N ALA A 127 5.72 -9.26 6.88
CA ALA A 127 4.43 -8.81 6.36
C ALA A 127 3.61 -8.09 7.44
N LYS A 128 3.51 -8.66 8.65
CA LYS A 128 2.78 -8.07 9.77
C LYS A 128 3.39 -6.76 10.24
N GLN A 129 4.73 -6.67 10.28
CA GLN A 129 5.42 -5.43 10.66
C GLN A 129 5.19 -4.33 9.63
N ARG A 130 5.29 -4.64 8.33
CA ARG A 130 4.97 -3.70 7.24
C ARG A 130 3.51 -3.22 7.31
N ALA A 131 2.56 -4.13 7.61
CA ALA A 131 1.15 -3.76 7.81
C ALA A 131 0.97 -2.81 9.01
N LYS A 132 1.68 -3.03 10.13
CA LYS A 132 1.66 -2.11 11.29
C LYS A 132 2.20 -0.72 10.94
N ASN A 133 3.25 -0.67 10.13
CA ASN A 133 3.93 0.57 9.74
C ASN A 133 3.11 1.43 8.77
N ILE A 134 2.00 0.92 8.25
CA ILE A 134 1.11 1.73 7.42
C ILE A 134 0.54 2.86 8.27
N ASP A 135 0.79 4.08 7.84
CA ASP A 135 0.24 5.30 8.42
C ASP A 135 -1.05 5.64 7.65
N TYR A 136 -2.19 5.56 8.33
CA TYR A 136 -3.51 5.85 7.80
C TYR A 136 -4.34 6.55 8.85
N ASN A 137 -4.97 7.67 8.48
CA ASN A 137 -5.75 8.48 9.38
C ASN A 137 -7.20 8.63 8.91
N TYR A 138 -8.07 8.82 9.88
CA TYR A 138 -9.45 9.23 9.71
C TYR A 138 -9.87 10.05 10.92
N ASP A 139 -10.85 10.91 10.76
CA ASP A 139 -11.45 11.69 11.84
C ASP A 139 -12.96 11.44 11.93
N PHE A 140 -13.47 11.41 13.15
CA PHE A 140 -14.91 11.30 13.39
C PHE A 140 -15.36 12.35 14.38
N THR A 141 -16.19 13.27 13.91
CA THR A 141 -16.72 14.37 14.73
C THR A 141 -18.20 14.62 14.41
N ASN A 142 -19.06 14.52 15.42
CA ASN A 142 -20.48 14.85 15.32
C ASN A 142 -21.22 14.17 14.15
N GLY A 143 -21.01 12.87 13.96
CA GLY A 143 -21.66 12.11 12.88
C GLY A 143 -20.99 12.25 11.51
N ASN A 144 -19.95 13.05 11.38
CA ASN A 144 -19.15 13.20 10.18
C ASN A 144 -17.89 12.34 10.29
N LEU A 145 -17.72 11.39 9.38
CA LEU A 145 -16.54 10.54 9.24
C LEU A 145 -15.76 11.00 8.01
N GLU A 146 -14.58 11.55 8.24
CA GLU A 146 -13.65 11.98 7.21
C GLU A 146 -12.51 10.96 7.09
N LEU A 147 -12.32 10.41 5.88
CA LEU A 147 -11.36 9.34 5.59
C LEU A 147 -10.24 9.90 4.71
N ASP A 148 -8.98 9.58 5.02
CA ASP A 148 -7.89 9.90 4.11
C ASP A 148 -8.00 9.03 2.84
N PRO A 149 -7.91 9.63 1.63
CA PRO A 149 -7.97 8.87 0.37
C PRO A 149 -6.65 8.18 0.02
N PHE A 150 -5.67 8.18 0.92
CA PHE A 150 -4.34 7.63 0.73
C PHE A 150 -3.80 7.01 2.01
N LEU A 151 -2.75 6.26 1.87
CA LEU A 151 -1.93 5.73 2.96
C LEU A 151 -0.46 6.12 2.75
N LEU A 152 0.28 6.20 3.84
CA LEU A 152 1.72 6.44 3.83
C LEU A 152 2.46 5.25 4.47
N THR A 153 3.61 4.90 3.92
CA THR A 153 4.49 3.87 4.49
C THR A 153 5.94 4.32 4.50
N SER A 154 6.77 3.69 5.32
CA SER A 154 8.20 3.93 5.29
C SER A 154 8.79 3.54 3.93
N PHE A 155 9.76 4.32 3.46
CA PHE A 155 10.52 3.97 2.27
C PHE A 155 11.29 2.64 2.43
N GLU A 156 11.64 2.29 3.66
CA GLU A 156 12.35 1.04 4.00
C GLU A 156 11.47 -0.19 3.83
N ASP A 157 10.15 -0.05 3.99
CA ASP A 157 9.18 -1.14 3.81
C ASP A 157 9.01 -1.55 2.34
N LYS A 158 9.66 -0.83 1.41
CA LYS A 158 9.58 -1.05 -0.04
C LYS A 158 8.12 -1.09 -0.55
N PHE A 159 7.96 -1.42 -1.81
CA PHE A 159 6.66 -1.79 -2.39
C PHE A 159 6.29 -3.19 -1.93
N SER A 160 5.36 -3.30 -1.01
CA SER A 160 4.91 -4.57 -0.48
C SER A 160 3.40 -4.72 -0.54
N ASN A 161 2.80 -4.20 -1.63
CA ASN A 161 1.36 -4.29 -1.89
C ASN A 161 0.53 -3.78 -0.68
N GLN A 162 1.00 -2.66 -0.10
CA GLN A 162 0.33 -2.02 1.02
C GLN A 162 -1.02 -1.46 0.56
N ARG A 163 -2.05 -1.77 1.34
CA ARG A 163 -3.41 -1.29 1.10
C ARG A 163 -4.21 -1.17 2.38
N ILE A 164 -5.24 -0.35 2.33
CA ILE A 164 -6.21 -0.17 3.40
C ILE A 164 -7.57 -0.72 2.97
N LYS A 165 -8.20 -1.48 3.85
CA LYS A 165 -9.59 -1.87 3.70
C LYS A 165 -10.38 -1.39 4.91
N ILE A 166 -11.31 -0.50 4.67
CA ILE A 166 -12.20 0.07 5.67
C ILE A 166 -13.54 -0.64 5.55
N THR A 167 -14.01 -1.20 6.64
CA THR A 167 -15.36 -1.74 6.71
C THR A 167 -16.14 -0.99 7.78
N ILE A 168 -17.23 -0.34 7.39
CA ILE A 168 -18.12 0.36 8.31
C ILE A 168 -19.35 -0.53 8.52
N TYR A 169 -19.51 -1.00 9.75
CA TYR A 169 -20.65 -1.77 10.20
C TYR A 169 -21.70 -0.80 10.75
N ILE A 170 -22.88 -0.79 10.11
CA ILE A 170 -23.92 0.20 10.33
C ILE A 170 -25.14 -0.48 10.96
N PRO A 171 -25.66 0.01 12.11
CA PRO A 171 -26.88 -0.48 12.71
C PRO A 171 -28.06 -0.46 11.72
N GLU A 172 -28.89 -1.47 11.76
CA GLU A 172 -30.13 -1.49 10.96
C GLU A 172 -31.01 -0.29 11.33
N GLY A 173 -31.39 0.50 10.32
CA GLY A 173 -32.21 1.72 10.48
C GLY A 173 -31.43 3.02 10.45
N ALA A 174 -30.12 3.02 10.60
CA ALA A 174 -29.30 4.21 10.41
C ALA A 174 -29.16 4.59 8.92
N ILE A 175 -29.02 5.88 8.66
CA ILE A 175 -28.87 6.44 7.32
C ILE A 175 -27.38 6.74 7.08
N VAL A 176 -26.89 6.45 5.88
CA VAL A 176 -25.54 6.81 5.44
C VAL A 176 -25.60 7.75 4.26
N TRP A 177 -24.90 8.84 4.36
CA TRP A 177 -24.66 9.79 3.29
C TRP A 177 -23.19 9.75 2.88
N THR A 178 -22.92 9.65 1.57
CA THR A 178 -21.57 9.72 1.01
C THR A 178 -21.51 10.86 0.01
N ASP A 179 -20.44 11.67 0.06
CA ASP A 179 -20.10 12.58 -1.03
C ASP A 179 -19.58 11.75 -2.21
N GLU A 180 -20.01 12.12 -3.45
CA GLU A 180 -19.52 11.51 -4.70
C GLU A 180 -18.14 12.05 -5.06
#